data_5d4c7f45a365e2e04990879aa457147e
#
_entry.id   5d4c7f45a365e2e04990879aa457147e
#
_cell.length_a   1.000
_cell.length_b   1.000
_cell.length_c   1.000
_cell.angle_alpha   90.00
_cell.angle_beta   90.00
_cell.angle_gamma   90.00
#
_symmetry.space_group_name_H-M   'P 1'
#
loop_
_entity.id
_entity.type
_entity.pdbx_description
1 polymer ?
#
loop_
_entity_poly.entity_id
_entity_poly.type
_entity_poly.pdbx_seq_one_letter_code
_entity_poly.pdbx_strand_id
1 'polypeptide(L)'
;MSTPSHETPHSAIARTATSQPVALTARGTVAVRSAPNPEDRPIWPGTAGPSQGTPPRVPRSIRRTTTLDITFPSLGVLVLHGVGRDLLTNLTGYSDSSDSSIKSIVLDQTEATIEVDHYARLVSAIEIPGADEGQHDAAQQLIGVPATGKLRKMLGVYFPEEVSCGSLLVQVLDDVPAAALIAGSALFRQGLIEPSPSSEKRRPHVDVCTGWKSGGVMAQAIIEDDVPYMGEGPLAPTLFGDTDPLAWHEFPPLALGAMRRHRRLDITALEDPTDGYALDIFFRDSFVEPDGRQSVVHEYGITGTLDSQGVITAIVATPHVIPGPECPGAAASAQRVIGLPLAEVRSHVTAEFSGISTCTHLNDMLRSLGTMSTLFTQLP
;
A
#
# COMPACT_ATOMS: atom_id res chain seq x y z
N MET A 1 39.18 -26.68 48.16
CA MET A 1 39.04 -25.28 47.70
C MET A 1 38.16 -25.31 46.46
N SER A 2 36.90 -25.04 46.64
CA SER A 2 35.84 -25.21 45.66
C SER A 2 35.55 -23.83 45.02
N THR A 3 35.55 -23.77 43.70
CA THR A 3 35.09 -22.59 42.93
C THR A 3 33.59 -22.71 42.67
N PRO A 4 32.82 -21.65 42.84
CA PRO A 4 31.40 -21.67 42.50
C PRO A 4 31.17 -21.29 41.04
N SER A 5 30.32 -22.08 40.39
CA SER A 5 29.73 -21.85 39.08
C SER A 5 28.70 -20.71 39.12
N HIS A 6 28.84 -19.76 38.23
CA HIS A 6 27.82 -18.72 37.96
C HIS A 6 26.80 -19.28 36.97
N GLU A 7 25.60 -19.54 37.43
CA GLU A 7 24.40 -19.68 36.60
C GLU A 7 23.78 -18.30 36.38
N THR A 8 23.56 -17.92 35.13
CA THR A 8 22.72 -16.78 34.71
C THR A 8 21.30 -17.29 34.46
N PRO A 9 20.26 -16.66 35.02
CA PRO A 9 18.90 -17.04 34.71
C PRO A 9 18.41 -16.24 33.46
N HIS A 10 18.13 -16.97 32.41
CA HIS A 10 17.27 -16.46 31.33
C HIS A 10 15.82 -16.40 31.82
N SER A 11 15.32 -15.22 32.08
CA SER A 11 13.92 -14.97 32.38
C SER A 11 13.22 -14.57 31.07
N ALA A 12 12.56 -15.54 30.46
CA ALA A 12 11.61 -15.32 29.38
C ALA A 12 10.34 -14.68 29.95
N ILE A 13 10.11 -13.43 29.64
CA ILE A 13 8.83 -12.77 29.91
C ILE A 13 7.95 -12.99 28.68
N ALA A 14 7.14 -14.03 28.72
CA ALA A 14 6.01 -14.20 27.82
C ALA A 14 4.93 -13.20 28.24
N ARG A 15 4.81 -12.08 27.51
CA ARG A 15 3.66 -11.18 27.61
C ARG A 15 2.55 -11.70 26.70
N THR A 16 1.65 -12.50 27.24
CA THR A 16 0.33 -12.75 26.64
C THR A 16 -0.50 -11.47 26.74
N ALA A 17 -0.52 -10.70 25.66
CA ALA A 17 -1.45 -9.59 25.52
C ALA A 17 -2.81 -10.13 25.09
N THR A 18 -3.65 -10.51 26.05
CA THR A 18 -5.09 -10.63 25.84
C THR A 18 -5.70 -9.25 25.90
N SER A 19 -5.73 -8.54 24.77
CA SER A 19 -6.51 -7.30 24.67
C SER A 19 -7.98 -7.67 24.52
N GLN A 20 -8.75 -7.51 25.59
CA GLN A 20 -10.21 -7.44 25.47
C GLN A 20 -10.57 -6.14 24.73
N PRO A 21 -11.59 -6.17 23.84
CA PRO A 21 -12.05 -4.97 23.18
C PRO A 21 -12.59 -4.01 24.23
N VAL A 22 -12.02 -2.80 24.28
CA VAL A 22 -12.56 -1.70 25.10
C VAL A 22 -13.88 -1.29 24.48
N ALA A 23 -15.00 -1.59 25.12
CA ALA A 23 -16.30 -1.08 24.75
C ALA A 23 -16.32 0.44 25.04
N LEU A 24 -16.09 1.26 24.00
CA LEU A 24 -16.31 2.69 24.07
C LEU A 24 -17.82 2.94 24.08
N THR A 25 -18.34 3.42 25.22
CA THR A 25 -19.73 3.85 25.33
C THR A 25 -19.96 5.09 24.46
N ALA A 26 -20.74 4.91 23.40
CA ALA A 26 -21.17 5.98 22.51
C ALA A 26 -21.99 7.02 23.28
N ARG A 27 -21.54 8.25 23.33
CA ARG A 27 -22.37 9.41 23.66
C ARG A 27 -22.91 9.99 22.36
N GLY A 28 -24.22 9.88 22.17
CA GLY A 28 -24.96 10.54 21.10
C GLY A 28 -25.12 9.66 19.85
N THR A 29 -26.32 9.13 19.65
CA THR A 29 -26.73 8.48 18.41
C THR A 29 -26.88 9.53 17.32
N VAL A 30 -25.83 9.82 16.57
CA VAL A 30 -25.99 10.29 15.20
C VAL A 30 -26.51 9.08 14.42
N ALA A 31 -27.64 9.23 13.73
CA ALA A 31 -28.16 8.20 12.85
C ALA A 31 -27.12 7.92 11.76
N VAL A 32 -26.23 6.98 12.02
CA VAL A 32 -25.34 6.41 11.02
C VAL A 32 -26.29 5.76 10.02
N ARG A 33 -26.40 6.30 8.79
CA ARG A 33 -26.98 5.54 7.70
C ARG A 33 -26.25 4.21 7.72
N SER A 34 -26.98 3.13 7.97
CA SER A 34 -26.40 1.79 7.90
C SER A 34 -25.75 1.66 6.52
N ALA A 35 -24.44 1.44 6.50
CA ALA A 35 -23.73 1.21 5.26
C ALA A 35 -24.43 0.05 4.51
N PRO A 36 -24.61 0.13 3.18
CA PRO A 36 -25.17 -0.96 2.41
C PRO A 36 -24.33 -2.23 2.62
N ASN A 37 -24.98 -3.39 2.54
CA ASN A 37 -24.26 -4.66 2.61
C ASN A 37 -23.12 -4.64 1.57
N PRO A 38 -21.89 -5.08 1.89
CA PRO A 38 -20.79 -5.14 0.94
C PRO A 38 -21.11 -5.83 -0.39
N GLU A 39 -22.05 -6.78 -0.38
CA GLU A 39 -22.51 -7.47 -1.59
C GLU A 39 -23.33 -6.56 -2.53
N ASP A 40 -24.00 -5.55 -1.97
CA ASP A 40 -24.89 -4.63 -2.69
C ASP A 40 -24.19 -3.30 -3.06
N ARG A 41 -22.90 -3.14 -2.72
CA ARG A 41 -22.17 -1.90 -2.97
C ARG A 41 -21.86 -1.71 -4.45
N PRO A 42 -21.98 -0.47 -4.97
CA PRO A 42 -21.88 -0.23 -6.40
C PRO A 42 -20.46 -0.46 -6.94
N ILE A 43 -20.41 -1.05 -8.14
CA ILE A 43 -19.23 -1.01 -9.01
C ILE A 43 -19.51 0.08 -10.04
N TRP A 44 -18.63 1.10 -10.09
CA TRP A 44 -18.82 2.23 -10.96
C TRP A 44 -18.58 1.87 -12.44
N PRO A 45 -19.31 2.48 -13.38
CA PRO A 45 -19.01 2.34 -14.81
C PRO A 45 -17.55 2.70 -15.12
N GLY A 46 -16.91 1.91 -15.96
CA GLY A 46 -15.50 2.11 -16.31
C GLY A 46 -14.51 1.45 -15.33
N THR A 47 -15.00 0.60 -14.42
CA THR A 47 -14.17 -0.25 -13.54
C THR A 47 -14.36 -1.72 -13.87
N ALA A 48 -13.33 -2.53 -13.60
CA ALA A 48 -13.35 -3.96 -13.89
C ALA A 48 -13.95 -4.82 -12.74
N GLY A 49 -14.26 -4.20 -11.60
CA GLY A 49 -14.59 -4.93 -10.37
C GLY A 49 -13.35 -5.55 -9.70
N PRO A 50 -13.49 -6.11 -8.48
CA PRO A 50 -12.35 -6.60 -7.71
C PRO A 50 -11.68 -7.81 -8.38
N SER A 51 -10.34 -7.83 -8.34
CA SER A 51 -9.53 -8.95 -8.84
C SER A 51 -9.81 -10.23 -8.07
N GLN A 52 -9.84 -11.36 -8.79
CA GLN A 52 -10.25 -12.67 -8.25
C GLN A 52 -9.08 -13.51 -7.71
N GLY A 53 -7.89 -12.94 -7.59
CA GLY A 53 -6.71 -13.66 -7.10
C GLY A 53 -5.41 -13.01 -7.52
N THR A 54 -4.31 -13.71 -7.27
CA THR A 54 -2.96 -13.30 -7.68
C THR A 54 -2.46 -14.26 -8.73
N PRO A 55 -1.94 -13.78 -9.88
CA PRO A 55 -1.33 -14.66 -10.86
C PRO A 55 -0.12 -15.39 -10.25
N PRO A 56 0.10 -16.67 -10.58
CA PRO A 56 1.25 -17.42 -10.11
C PRO A 56 2.53 -16.76 -10.66
N ARG A 57 3.65 -16.92 -9.92
CA ARG A 57 4.95 -16.48 -10.41
C ARG A 57 5.40 -17.36 -11.56
N VAL A 58 6.13 -16.75 -12.46
CA VAL A 58 6.73 -17.44 -13.61
C VAL A 58 8.27 -17.36 -13.51
N PRO A 59 9.00 -18.28 -14.17
CA PRO A 59 10.45 -18.20 -14.26
C PRO A 59 10.92 -16.88 -14.89
N ARG A 60 12.15 -16.47 -14.55
CA ARG A 60 12.78 -15.23 -15.03
C ARG A 60 11.97 -13.99 -14.63
N SER A 61 11.46 -13.97 -13.40
CA SER A 61 10.69 -12.86 -12.86
C SER A 61 11.17 -12.43 -11.50
N ILE A 62 10.93 -11.16 -11.19
CA ILE A 62 11.03 -10.60 -9.84
C ILE A 62 9.66 -10.17 -9.39
N ARG A 63 9.30 -10.54 -8.17
CA ARG A 63 8.09 -10.09 -7.50
C ARG A 63 8.45 -9.36 -6.21
N ARG A 64 8.09 -8.07 -6.14
CA ARG A 64 8.02 -7.32 -4.89
C ARG A 64 6.61 -7.37 -4.35
N THR A 65 6.45 -7.73 -3.08
CA THR A 65 5.16 -7.64 -2.37
C THR A 65 5.31 -6.84 -1.10
N THR A 66 4.36 -5.93 -0.83
CA THR A 66 4.27 -5.24 0.45
C THR A 66 2.85 -5.28 0.97
N THR A 67 2.72 -5.32 2.30
CA THR A 67 1.48 -5.04 3.03
C THR A 67 1.72 -3.89 3.99
N LEU A 68 0.71 -3.06 4.20
CA LEU A 68 0.71 -2.04 5.24
C LEU A 68 -0.62 -2.11 5.98
N ASP A 69 -0.59 -2.62 7.19
CA ASP A 69 -1.75 -2.73 8.07
C ASP A 69 -1.97 -1.42 8.79
N ILE A 70 -3.21 -1.00 8.87
CA ILE A 70 -3.64 0.24 9.52
C ILE A 70 -4.56 -0.14 10.66
N THR A 71 -4.11 0.07 11.88
CA THR A 71 -4.86 -0.24 13.10
C THR A 71 -5.04 0.99 13.97
N PHE A 72 -6.02 0.93 14.86
CA PHE A 72 -6.46 2.05 15.70
C PHE A 72 -6.48 1.61 17.16
N PRO A 73 -5.31 1.54 17.85
CA PRO A 73 -5.23 1.05 19.23
C PRO A 73 -5.93 1.98 20.24
N SER A 74 -6.02 3.26 19.92
CA SER A 74 -6.75 4.27 20.71
C SER A 74 -7.19 5.43 19.83
N LEU A 75 -8.11 6.24 20.35
CA LEU A 75 -8.59 7.43 19.65
C LEU A 75 -7.43 8.38 19.32
N GLY A 76 -7.31 8.74 18.05
CA GLY A 76 -6.26 9.65 17.58
C GLY A 76 -4.90 9.00 17.28
N VAL A 77 -4.72 7.70 17.53
CA VAL A 77 -3.48 6.99 17.24
C VAL A 77 -3.70 6.01 16.10
N LEU A 78 -2.91 6.14 15.04
CA LEU A 78 -2.79 5.16 13.98
C LEU A 78 -1.49 4.38 14.18
N VAL A 79 -1.55 3.07 14.10
CA VAL A 79 -0.37 2.22 13.98
C VAL A 79 -0.39 1.61 12.59
N LEU A 80 0.69 1.88 11.86
CA LEU A 80 0.93 1.40 10.50
C LEU A 80 2.03 0.36 10.57
N HIS A 81 1.69 -0.90 10.33
CA HIS A 81 2.65 -2.01 10.33
C HIS A 81 2.88 -2.48 8.90
N GLY A 82 4.07 -2.23 8.39
CA GLY A 82 4.47 -2.56 7.03
C GLY A 82 5.42 -3.74 6.98
N VAL A 83 5.15 -4.67 6.08
CA VAL A 83 6.01 -5.83 5.79
C VAL A 83 6.20 -5.92 4.29
N GLY A 84 7.37 -6.37 3.85
CA GLY A 84 7.62 -6.57 2.44
C GLY A 84 8.65 -7.65 2.14
N ARG A 85 8.63 -8.12 0.88
CA ARG A 85 9.58 -9.12 0.37
C ARG A 85 9.83 -8.91 -1.12
N ASP A 86 11.11 -9.02 -1.51
CA ASP A 86 11.56 -9.15 -2.88
C ASP A 86 11.93 -10.60 -3.18
N LEU A 87 11.39 -11.15 -4.24
CA LEU A 87 11.55 -12.56 -4.61
C LEU A 87 11.94 -12.71 -6.07
N LEU A 88 13.11 -13.25 -6.32
CA LEU A 88 13.56 -13.65 -7.66
C LEU A 88 13.12 -15.10 -7.93
N THR A 89 12.56 -15.34 -9.10
CA THR A 89 12.14 -16.67 -9.57
C THR A 89 12.89 -17.04 -10.84
N ASN A 90 13.70 -18.10 -10.78
CA ASN A 90 14.51 -18.56 -11.88
C ASN A 90 14.25 -20.04 -12.20
N LEU A 91 14.64 -20.48 -13.39
CA LEU A 91 14.77 -21.89 -13.70
C LEU A 91 16.09 -22.41 -13.09
N THR A 92 16.05 -23.54 -12.39
CA THR A 92 17.26 -24.26 -12.04
C THR A 92 17.72 -25.11 -13.22
N GLY A 93 18.94 -24.84 -13.67
CA GLY A 93 19.88 -25.64 -14.46
C GLY A 93 19.34 -26.65 -15.47
N TYR A 94 19.84 -26.54 -16.68
CA TYR A 94 19.91 -27.64 -17.63
C TYR A 94 20.73 -28.79 -17.01
N SER A 95 20.07 -29.71 -16.33
CA SER A 95 20.54 -31.08 -16.19
C SER A 95 19.61 -31.96 -17.02
N ASP A 96 20.13 -32.96 -17.69
CA ASP A 96 19.44 -33.91 -18.57
C ASP A 96 18.28 -34.72 -17.93
N SER A 97 17.81 -34.30 -16.77
CA SER A 97 16.63 -34.83 -16.11
C SER A 97 15.44 -33.91 -16.36
N SER A 98 14.34 -34.49 -16.79
CA SER A 98 13.04 -33.85 -17.13
C SER A 98 12.35 -33.09 -15.99
N ASP A 99 13.08 -32.65 -14.97
CA ASP A 99 12.59 -31.97 -13.78
C ASP A 99 13.21 -30.57 -13.70
N SER A 100 12.67 -29.64 -14.50
CA SER A 100 12.98 -28.21 -14.37
C SER A 100 12.27 -27.67 -13.14
N SER A 101 12.92 -27.72 -11.97
CA SER A 101 12.37 -27.14 -10.75
C SER A 101 12.52 -25.62 -10.76
N ILE A 102 11.42 -24.92 -10.47
CA ILE A 102 11.41 -23.46 -10.26
C ILE A 102 12.11 -23.17 -8.93
N LYS A 103 13.21 -22.43 -8.96
CA LYS A 103 13.91 -21.96 -7.77
C LYS A 103 13.55 -20.52 -7.46
N SER A 104 13.16 -20.27 -6.22
CA SER A 104 12.91 -18.91 -5.72
C SER A 104 13.98 -18.49 -4.71
N ILE A 105 14.44 -17.25 -4.81
CA ILE A 105 15.46 -16.67 -3.93
C ILE A 105 14.87 -15.38 -3.36
N VAL A 106 14.79 -15.31 -2.04
CA VAL A 106 14.46 -14.06 -1.35
C VAL A 106 15.66 -13.13 -1.46
N LEU A 107 15.46 -11.98 -2.11
CA LEU A 107 16.50 -10.97 -2.30
C LEU A 107 16.53 -10.01 -1.12
N ASP A 108 15.36 -9.63 -0.60
CA ASP A 108 15.22 -8.70 0.51
C ASP A 108 13.91 -8.95 1.27
N GLN A 109 13.93 -8.61 2.56
CA GLN A 109 12.76 -8.57 3.44
C GLN A 109 12.87 -7.36 4.37
N THR A 110 11.75 -6.72 4.63
CA THR A 110 11.70 -5.58 5.54
C THR A 110 10.43 -5.59 6.37
N GLU A 111 10.53 -4.98 7.53
CA GLU A 111 9.44 -4.70 8.45
C GLU A 111 9.62 -3.30 9.02
N ALA A 112 8.53 -2.56 9.18
CA ALA A 112 8.54 -1.26 9.85
C ALA A 112 7.21 -1.01 10.55
N THR A 113 7.25 -0.44 11.75
CA THR A 113 6.07 0.03 12.47
C THR A 113 6.14 1.54 12.64
N ILE A 114 5.12 2.23 12.20
CA ILE A 114 5.03 3.68 12.24
C ILE A 114 3.78 4.08 13.02
N GLU A 115 3.93 4.88 14.07
CA GLU A 115 2.81 5.50 14.75
C GLU A 115 2.59 6.91 14.20
N VAL A 116 1.32 7.27 13.98
CA VAL A 116 0.91 8.58 13.50
C VAL A 116 -0.17 9.13 14.42
N ASP A 117 0.05 10.36 14.92
CA ASP A 117 -1.02 11.15 15.51
C ASP A 117 -2.00 11.55 14.40
N HIS A 118 -3.20 10.99 14.44
CA HIS A 118 -4.21 11.21 13.41
C HIS A 118 -4.70 12.67 13.35
N TYR A 119 -4.78 13.33 14.49
CA TYR A 119 -5.28 14.73 14.57
C TYR A 119 -4.25 15.74 14.10
N ALA A 120 -3.00 15.59 14.56
CA ALA A 120 -1.89 16.43 14.14
C ALA A 120 -1.34 16.01 12.76
N ARG A 121 -1.63 14.77 12.34
CA ARG A 121 -1.07 14.13 11.13
C ARG A 121 0.45 14.07 11.13
N LEU A 122 1.04 13.84 12.30
CA LEU A 122 2.48 13.77 12.49
C LEU A 122 2.90 12.34 12.82
N VAL A 123 4.06 11.94 12.31
CA VAL A 123 4.73 10.71 12.76
C VAL A 123 5.10 10.90 14.23
N SER A 124 4.63 10.03 15.13
CA SER A 124 4.92 10.07 16.58
C SER A 124 5.97 9.06 17.02
N ALA A 125 6.06 7.92 16.31
CA ALA A 125 7.10 6.94 16.52
C ALA A 125 7.38 6.18 15.22
N ILE A 126 8.58 5.60 15.12
CA ILE A 126 8.97 4.72 14.02
C ILE A 126 9.97 3.69 14.54
N GLU A 127 9.74 2.43 14.20
CA GLU A 127 10.59 1.30 14.52
C GLU A 127 10.83 0.47 13.25
N ILE A 128 12.09 0.11 13.00
CA ILE A 128 12.51 -0.71 11.87
C ILE A 128 13.35 -1.85 12.45
N PRO A 129 12.78 -3.04 12.64
CA PRO A 129 13.52 -4.19 13.16
C PRO A 129 14.72 -4.52 12.27
N GLY A 130 15.88 -4.73 12.90
CA GLY A 130 17.11 -5.07 12.19
C GLY A 130 17.76 -3.88 11.45
N ALA A 131 17.26 -2.65 11.63
CA ALA A 131 17.91 -1.44 11.10
C ALA A 131 19.34 -1.31 11.59
N ASP A 132 20.25 -0.89 10.72
CA ASP A 132 21.57 -0.44 11.12
C ASP A 132 21.50 0.94 11.81
N GLU A 133 22.64 1.40 12.36
CA GLU A 133 22.72 2.67 13.09
C GLU A 133 22.28 3.85 12.22
N GLY A 134 22.69 3.88 10.93
CA GLY A 134 22.33 4.94 10.01
C GLY A 134 20.82 4.97 9.69
N GLN A 135 20.24 3.82 9.46
CA GLN A 135 18.79 3.66 9.24
C GLN A 135 18.00 4.04 10.50
N HIS A 136 18.50 3.64 11.69
CA HIS A 136 17.87 4.02 12.95
C HIS A 136 17.87 5.54 13.14
N ASP A 137 19.02 6.20 12.97
CA ASP A 137 19.14 7.66 13.11
C ASP A 137 18.27 8.39 12.09
N ALA A 138 18.24 7.94 10.84
CA ALA A 138 17.38 8.48 9.78
C ALA A 138 15.90 8.34 10.14
N ALA A 139 15.48 7.21 10.72
CA ALA A 139 14.12 6.98 11.16
C ALA A 139 13.71 7.96 12.27
N GLN A 140 14.60 8.23 13.26
CA GLN A 140 14.31 9.19 14.31
C GLN A 140 14.09 10.62 13.78
N GLN A 141 14.73 10.99 12.65
CA GLN A 141 14.51 12.30 12.02
C GLN A 141 13.12 12.43 11.37
N LEU A 142 12.40 11.33 11.16
CA LEU A 142 11.04 11.35 10.64
C LEU A 142 10.00 11.65 11.72
N ILE A 143 10.33 11.54 13.01
CA ILE A 143 9.42 11.88 14.10
C ILE A 143 9.09 13.37 14.05
N GLY A 144 7.80 13.72 14.15
CA GLY A 144 7.30 15.09 14.00
C GLY A 144 7.13 15.54 12.54
N VAL A 145 7.53 14.73 11.57
CA VAL A 145 7.26 15.01 10.14
C VAL A 145 5.79 14.72 9.84
N PRO A 146 5.09 15.61 9.09
CA PRO A 146 3.73 15.32 8.64
C PRO A 146 3.65 14.05 7.78
N ALA A 147 2.77 13.11 8.15
CA ALA A 147 2.44 11.89 7.42
C ALA A 147 1.64 12.21 6.13
N THR A 148 2.21 13.06 5.28
CA THR A 148 1.65 13.58 4.03
C THR A 148 2.71 13.50 2.92
N GLY A 149 2.49 14.14 1.78
CA GLY A 149 3.51 14.29 0.74
C GLY A 149 4.85 14.88 1.25
N LYS A 150 4.88 15.54 2.42
CA LYS A 150 6.11 16.00 3.05
C LYS A 150 6.96 14.84 3.56
N LEU A 151 6.36 13.77 4.09
CA LEU A 151 7.11 12.57 4.48
C LEU A 151 7.92 12.01 3.31
N ARG A 152 7.32 11.90 2.12
CA ARG A 152 8.00 11.43 0.92
C ARG A 152 9.22 12.26 0.53
N LYS A 153 9.14 13.60 0.74
CA LYS A 153 10.28 14.49 0.52
C LYS A 153 11.38 14.25 1.55
N MET A 154 11.00 14.03 2.79
CA MET A 154 11.96 13.78 3.87
C MET A 154 12.61 12.41 3.76
N LEU A 155 11.97 11.41 3.18
CA LEU A 155 12.63 10.15 2.81
C LEU A 155 13.83 10.39 1.89
N GLY A 156 13.70 11.27 0.89
CA GLY A 156 14.82 11.63 0.02
C GLY A 156 15.96 12.38 0.74
N VAL A 157 15.68 12.99 1.91
CA VAL A 157 16.68 13.71 2.71
C VAL A 157 17.39 12.78 3.69
N TYR A 158 16.61 11.94 4.40
CA TYR A 158 17.12 11.13 5.50
C TYR A 158 17.51 9.71 5.09
N PHE A 159 16.93 9.19 3.99
CA PHE A 159 17.22 7.88 3.39
C PHE A 159 17.64 7.99 1.91
N PRO A 160 18.64 8.83 1.57
CA PRO A 160 18.97 9.12 0.18
C PRO A 160 19.44 7.89 -0.60
N GLU A 161 20.19 7.00 0.02
CA GLU A 161 20.68 5.77 -0.59
C GLU A 161 19.53 4.80 -0.85
N GLU A 162 18.67 4.60 0.15
CA GLU A 162 17.48 3.76 0.07
C GLU A 162 16.51 4.24 -1.01
N VAL A 163 16.32 5.56 -1.13
CA VAL A 163 15.51 6.16 -2.19
C VAL A 163 16.16 5.97 -3.56
N SER A 164 17.49 6.13 -3.65
CA SER A 164 18.24 5.99 -4.90
C SER A 164 18.21 4.55 -5.43
N CYS A 165 18.40 3.57 -4.55
CA CYS A 165 18.33 2.16 -4.94
C CYS A 165 16.89 1.60 -5.03
N GLY A 166 15.88 2.37 -4.59
CA GLY A 166 14.49 1.91 -4.58
C GLY A 166 14.26 0.76 -3.61
N SER A 167 14.85 0.83 -2.40
CA SER A 167 14.79 -0.25 -1.43
C SER A 167 13.36 -0.64 -1.04
N LEU A 168 13.22 -1.84 -0.53
CA LEU A 168 11.95 -2.35 -0.04
C LEU A 168 11.43 -1.53 1.15
N LEU A 169 12.35 -1.07 2.03
CA LEU A 169 12.02 -0.18 3.14
C LEU A 169 11.40 1.14 2.65
N VAL A 170 11.99 1.77 1.65
CA VAL A 170 11.44 3.01 1.07
C VAL A 170 10.06 2.77 0.46
N GLN A 171 9.81 1.60 -0.16
CA GLN A 171 8.49 1.28 -0.67
C GLN A 171 7.44 1.23 0.46
N VAL A 172 7.77 0.63 1.60
CA VAL A 172 6.89 0.57 2.78
C VAL A 172 6.63 1.97 3.35
N LEU A 173 7.69 2.76 3.56
CA LEU A 173 7.58 4.12 4.12
C LEU A 173 6.88 5.11 3.16
N ASP A 174 6.99 4.91 1.87
CA ASP A 174 6.33 5.75 0.85
C ASP A 174 4.80 5.56 0.81
N ASP A 175 4.30 4.43 1.30
CA ASP A 175 2.87 4.15 1.41
C ASP A 175 2.23 4.80 2.65
N VAL A 176 3.01 5.20 3.67
CA VAL A 176 2.51 5.81 4.93
C VAL A 176 1.59 7.02 4.69
N PRO A 177 1.92 8.00 3.84
CA PRO A 177 1.04 9.15 3.61
C PRO A 177 -0.34 8.78 3.04
N ALA A 178 -0.38 7.79 2.16
CA ALA A 178 -1.64 7.33 1.58
C ALA A 178 -2.45 6.51 2.59
N ALA A 179 -1.79 5.66 3.37
CA ALA A 179 -2.41 4.90 4.46
C ALA A 179 -3.00 5.84 5.52
N ALA A 180 -2.27 6.86 5.95
CA ALA A 180 -2.76 7.87 6.89
C ALA A 180 -3.94 8.66 6.34
N LEU A 181 -3.99 8.90 5.02
CA LEU A 181 -5.11 9.58 4.37
C LEU A 181 -6.38 8.71 4.39
N ILE A 182 -6.28 7.44 3.98
CA ILE A 182 -7.44 6.54 3.90
C ILE A 182 -7.93 6.08 5.28
N ALA A 183 -7.08 6.12 6.31
CA ALA A 183 -7.42 5.77 7.68
C ALA A 183 -8.64 6.53 8.21
N GLY A 184 -8.83 7.78 7.78
CA GLY A 184 -10.02 8.58 8.13
C GLY A 184 -11.32 7.90 7.75
N SER A 185 -11.34 7.13 6.66
CA SER A 185 -12.52 6.37 6.23
C SER A 185 -12.88 5.25 7.22
N ALA A 186 -11.87 4.52 7.69
CA ALA A 186 -12.09 3.46 8.66
C ALA A 186 -12.57 4.00 10.01
N LEU A 187 -11.98 5.10 10.49
CA LEU A 187 -12.38 5.76 11.73
C LEU A 187 -13.85 6.23 11.67
N PHE A 188 -14.26 6.81 10.54
CA PHE A 188 -15.64 7.21 10.33
C PHE A 188 -16.59 6.01 10.31
N ARG A 189 -16.26 4.95 9.56
CA ARG A 189 -17.06 3.70 9.49
C ARG A 189 -17.24 3.04 10.84
N GLN A 190 -16.29 3.19 11.74
CA GLN A 190 -16.34 2.70 13.11
C GLN A 190 -17.06 3.66 14.08
N GLY A 191 -17.49 4.83 13.62
CA GLY A 191 -18.08 5.86 14.48
C GLY A 191 -17.09 6.46 15.49
N LEU A 192 -15.78 6.38 15.21
CA LEU A 192 -14.72 6.91 16.06
C LEU A 192 -14.37 8.37 15.77
N ILE A 193 -14.82 8.90 14.64
CA ILE A 193 -14.75 10.32 14.29
C ILE A 193 -16.17 10.81 14.04
N GLU A 194 -16.57 11.84 14.79
CA GLU A 194 -17.80 12.57 14.50
C GLU A 194 -17.55 13.54 13.33
N PRO A 195 -18.54 13.73 12.43
CA PRO A 195 -18.49 14.84 11.50
C PRO A 195 -18.36 16.14 12.31
N SER A 196 -17.29 16.89 12.12
CA SER A 196 -17.12 18.17 12.83
C SER A 196 -18.17 19.16 12.33
N PRO A 197 -18.97 19.78 13.21
CA PRO A 197 -20.00 20.74 12.80
C PRO A 197 -19.46 22.08 12.27
N SER A 198 -18.16 22.28 12.24
CA SER A 198 -17.57 23.54 11.75
C SER A 198 -17.21 23.44 10.27
N SER A 199 -18.14 23.84 9.40
CA SER A 199 -17.98 23.98 7.95
C SER A 199 -16.77 24.86 7.54
N GLU A 200 -16.28 25.74 8.39
CA GLU A 200 -15.15 26.63 8.10
C GLU A 200 -13.78 25.91 8.07
N LYS A 201 -13.62 24.75 8.74
CA LYS A 201 -12.33 24.06 8.83
C LYS A 201 -12.16 22.89 7.87
N ARG A 202 -13.22 22.38 7.26
CA ARG A 202 -13.18 21.36 6.25
C ARG A 202 -13.27 21.99 4.85
N ARG A 203 -12.19 22.63 4.41
CA ARG A 203 -12.06 22.78 2.96
C ARG A 203 -11.81 21.38 2.44
N PRO A 204 -12.77 20.79 1.70
CA PRO A 204 -12.55 19.50 1.09
C PRO A 204 -11.28 19.58 0.25
N HIS A 205 -10.62 18.45 0.04
CA HIS A 205 -9.49 18.35 -0.89
C HIS A 205 -9.97 18.45 -2.33
N VAL A 206 -10.77 19.49 -2.61
CA VAL A 206 -11.35 19.76 -3.94
C VAL A 206 -10.20 20.01 -4.92
N ASP A 207 -10.32 19.42 -6.09
CA ASP A 207 -9.38 19.51 -7.20
C ASP A 207 -7.99 18.92 -6.95
N VAL A 208 -7.80 18.12 -5.89
CA VAL A 208 -6.54 17.40 -5.67
C VAL A 208 -6.38 16.20 -6.61
N CYS A 209 -7.47 15.63 -7.10
CA CYS A 209 -7.49 14.54 -8.07
C CYS A 209 -8.83 14.50 -8.81
N THR A 210 -8.92 13.66 -9.84
CA THR A 210 -10.13 13.48 -10.67
C THR A 210 -11.37 13.18 -9.82
N GLY A 211 -11.27 12.31 -8.81
CA GLY A 211 -12.39 11.94 -7.96
C GLY A 211 -12.91 13.09 -7.10
N TRP A 212 -12.05 14.04 -6.74
CA TRP A 212 -12.38 15.22 -5.93
C TRP A 212 -12.54 16.49 -6.75
N LYS A 213 -12.80 16.36 -8.04
CA LYS A 213 -13.00 17.55 -8.91
C LYS A 213 -14.20 18.38 -8.46
N SER A 214 -14.11 19.68 -8.63
CA SER A 214 -15.22 20.62 -8.43
C SER A 214 -16.45 20.17 -9.21
N GLY A 215 -17.63 20.16 -8.53
CA GLY A 215 -18.89 19.71 -9.12
C GLY A 215 -19.02 18.18 -9.25
N GLY A 216 -18.03 17.39 -8.84
CA GLY A 216 -18.11 15.95 -8.80
C GLY A 216 -18.88 15.44 -7.57
N VAL A 217 -19.36 14.19 -7.62
CA VAL A 217 -20.23 13.58 -6.60
C VAL A 217 -19.57 13.61 -5.21
N MET A 218 -18.29 13.26 -5.11
CA MET A 218 -17.58 13.24 -3.82
C MET A 218 -17.41 14.64 -3.24
N ALA A 219 -17.09 15.63 -4.07
CA ALA A 219 -16.92 17.01 -3.64
C ALA A 219 -18.25 17.63 -3.21
N GLN A 220 -19.33 17.37 -3.97
CA GLN A 220 -20.66 17.87 -3.64
C GLN A 220 -21.20 17.27 -2.33
N ALA A 221 -21.05 15.97 -2.10
CA ALA A 221 -21.50 15.32 -0.87
C ALA A 221 -20.92 15.97 0.39
N ILE A 222 -19.65 16.40 0.36
CA ILE A 222 -19.03 17.10 1.48
C ILE A 222 -19.48 18.56 1.57
N ILE A 223 -19.59 19.24 0.43
CA ILE A 223 -19.92 20.69 0.40
C ILE A 223 -21.38 20.94 0.73
N GLU A 224 -22.29 20.12 0.17
CA GLU A 224 -23.73 20.34 0.23
C GLU A 224 -24.38 19.58 1.39
N ASP A 225 -23.93 18.33 1.65
CA ASP A 225 -24.57 17.45 2.62
C ASP A 225 -23.81 17.38 3.95
N ASP A 226 -22.62 17.98 4.05
CA ASP A 226 -21.66 17.87 5.19
C ASP A 226 -21.39 16.41 5.62
N VAL A 227 -21.57 15.48 4.69
CA VAL A 227 -21.37 14.04 4.89
C VAL A 227 -20.04 13.65 4.24
N PRO A 228 -19.08 13.08 4.99
CA PRO A 228 -17.89 12.53 4.40
C PRO A 228 -18.28 11.46 3.38
N TYR A 229 -17.85 11.63 2.13
CA TYR A 229 -18.03 10.58 1.14
C TYR A 229 -17.05 9.44 1.46
N MET A 230 -17.61 8.28 1.72
CA MET A 230 -16.84 7.10 2.08
C MET A 230 -16.90 6.11 0.93
N GLY A 231 -15.75 5.83 0.33
CA GLY A 231 -15.65 4.77 -0.66
C GLY A 231 -15.98 3.43 -0.03
N GLU A 232 -17.17 2.93 -0.27
CA GLU A 232 -17.60 1.60 0.14
C GLU A 232 -17.63 0.72 -1.10
N GLY A 233 -16.65 -0.19 -1.19
CA GLY A 233 -16.56 -1.10 -2.31
C GLY A 233 -17.12 -2.49 -1.98
N PRO A 234 -17.17 -3.37 -2.98
CA PRO A 234 -17.68 -4.74 -2.86
C PRO A 234 -16.81 -5.59 -1.94
N LEU A 235 -17.25 -6.82 -1.67
CA LEU A 235 -16.44 -7.81 -0.97
C LEU A 235 -15.11 -8.01 -1.69
N ALA A 236 -14.04 -8.16 -0.89
CA ALA A 236 -12.71 -8.45 -1.36
C ALA A 236 -12.55 -9.96 -1.62
N PRO A 237 -12.43 -10.41 -2.89
CA PRO A 237 -12.04 -11.80 -3.15
C PRO A 237 -10.65 -12.07 -2.57
N THR A 238 -10.40 -13.34 -2.21
CA THR A 238 -9.08 -13.75 -1.74
C THR A 238 -8.01 -13.47 -2.80
N LEU A 239 -6.85 -12.96 -2.36
CA LEU A 239 -5.66 -12.83 -3.20
C LEU A 239 -4.79 -14.08 -3.18
N PHE A 240 -5.11 -15.02 -2.29
CA PHE A 240 -4.36 -16.25 -2.08
C PHE A 240 -4.99 -17.39 -2.86
N GLY A 241 -4.14 -18.21 -3.45
CA GLY A 241 -4.54 -19.44 -4.13
C GLY A 241 -3.54 -20.55 -3.80
N ASP A 242 -4.00 -21.80 -3.90
CA ASP A 242 -3.18 -22.98 -3.62
C ASP A 242 -2.09 -23.24 -4.68
N THR A 243 -2.16 -22.52 -5.81
CA THR A 243 -1.25 -22.75 -6.95
C THR A 243 0.15 -22.16 -6.76
N ASP A 244 0.30 -21.12 -5.93
CA ASP A 244 1.59 -20.51 -5.63
C ASP A 244 1.65 -20.04 -4.17
N PRO A 245 2.15 -20.89 -3.25
CA PRO A 245 2.24 -20.56 -1.83
C PRO A 245 3.22 -19.40 -1.53
N LEU A 246 4.10 -19.05 -2.48
CA LEU A 246 5.03 -17.93 -2.35
C LEU A 246 4.55 -16.68 -3.11
N ALA A 247 3.30 -16.64 -3.58
CA ALA A 247 2.74 -15.50 -4.29
C ALA A 247 2.82 -14.21 -3.46
N TRP A 248 2.68 -14.31 -2.14
CA TRP A 248 2.82 -13.23 -1.17
C TRP A 248 3.82 -13.60 -0.07
N HIS A 249 4.37 -12.60 0.63
CA HIS A 249 5.04 -12.80 1.91
C HIS A 249 4.01 -13.14 2.99
N GLU A 250 4.48 -13.65 4.12
CA GLU A 250 3.62 -13.93 5.27
C GLU A 250 3.19 -12.63 5.98
N PHE A 251 1.95 -12.57 6.42
CA PHE A 251 1.41 -11.50 7.24
C PHE A 251 0.26 -12.01 8.12
N PRO A 252 0.05 -11.41 9.31
CA PRO A 252 -0.94 -11.86 10.27
C PRO A 252 -2.38 -11.60 9.76
N PRO A 253 -3.40 -12.31 10.31
CA PRO A 253 -4.79 -11.94 10.11
C PRO A 253 -5.05 -10.51 10.59
N LEU A 254 -5.90 -9.79 9.86
CA LEU A 254 -6.24 -8.41 10.17
C LEU A 254 -7.38 -8.34 11.20
N ALA A 255 -7.28 -7.42 12.16
CA ALA A 255 -8.31 -7.22 13.18
C ALA A 255 -9.58 -6.57 12.58
N LEU A 256 -10.73 -6.74 13.27
CA LEU A 256 -11.97 -6.06 12.91
C LEU A 256 -11.78 -4.53 12.92
N GLY A 257 -12.31 -3.86 11.91
CA GLY A 257 -12.21 -2.41 11.76
C GLY A 257 -10.86 -1.92 11.25
N ALA A 258 -9.86 -2.78 11.13
CA ALA A 258 -8.57 -2.42 10.55
C ALA A 258 -8.62 -2.39 9.02
N MET A 259 -7.62 -1.77 8.42
CA MET A 259 -7.42 -1.74 6.97
C MET A 259 -6.09 -2.39 6.62
N ARG A 260 -5.97 -2.89 5.39
CA ARG A 260 -4.72 -3.37 4.81
C ARG A 260 -4.56 -2.87 3.40
N ARG A 261 -3.40 -2.31 3.13
CA ARG A 261 -2.91 -2.06 1.77
C ARG A 261 -2.07 -3.24 1.32
N HIS A 262 -2.44 -3.85 0.21
CA HIS A 262 -1.63 -4.82 -0.50
C HIS A 262 -1.02 -4.17 -1.73
N ARG A 263 0.24 -4.49 -2.02
CA ARG A 263 0.90 -4.10 -3.26
C ARG A 263 1.75 -5.25 -3.78
N ARG A 264 1.66 -5.51 -5.09
CA ARG A 264 2.49 -6.46 -5.83
C ARG A 264 3.03 -5.77 -7.08
N LEU A 265 4.31 -5.94 -7.32
CA LEU A 265 4.98 -5.47 -8.52
C LEU A 265 5.75 -6.65 -9.12
N ASP A 266 5.41 -7.03 -10.34
CA ASP A 266 6.07 -8.08 -11.10
C ASP A 266 6.77 -7.50 -12.31
N ILE A 267 8.03 -7.90 -12.51
CA ILE A 267 8.76 -7.75 -13.77
C ILE A 267 9.15 -9.13 -14.24
N THR A 268 8.77 -9.49 -15.46
CA THR A 268 9.03 -10.79 -16.05
C THR A 268 9.73 -10.62 -17.38
N ALA A 269 10.87 -11.29 -17.57
CA ALA A 269 11.55 -11.33 -18.87
C ALA A 269 10.68 -12.04 -19.90
N LEU A 270 10.56 -11.47 -21.11
CA LEU A 270 9.90 -12.11 -22.23
C LEU A 270 10.71 -13.32 -22.73
N GLU A 271 10.13 -14.16 -23.60
CA GLU A 271 10.80 -15.39 -24.08
C GLU A 271 12.16 -15.07 -24.71
N ASP A 272 12.21 -14.07 -25.59
CA ASP A 272 13.46 -13.50 -26.06
C ASP A 272 13.80 -12.28 -25.17
N PRO A 273 14.95 -12.25 -24.47
CA PRO A 273 15.35 -11.12 -23.64
C PRO A 273 15.52 -9.82 -24.44
N THR A 274 15.73 -9.89 -25.74
CA THR A 274 15.81 -8.70 -26.61
C THR A 274 14.44 -8.04 -26.82
N ASP A 275 13.34 -8.79 -26.60
CA ASP A 275 11.98 -8.28 -26.68
C ASP A 275 11.59 -7.45 -25.43
N GLY A 276 12.40 -7.52 -24.36
CA GLY A 276 12.22 -6.76 -23.14
C GLY A 276 11.49 -7.52 -22.04
N TYR A 277 10.65 -6.82 -21.29
CA TYR A 277 10.03 -7.35 -20.07
C TYR A 277 8.56 -6.94 -19.98
N ALA A 278 7.75 -7.82 -19.39
CA ALA A 278 6.37 -7.53 -19.00
C ALA A 278 6.31 -6.96 -17.58
N LEU A 279 5.40 -6.00 -17.39
CA LEU A 279 5.01 -5.44 -16.10
C LEU A 279 3.61 -5.92 -15.73
N ASP A 280 3.42 -6.37 -14.49
CA ASP A 280 2.11 -6.62 -13.90
C ASP A 280 2.12 -6.11 -12.44
N ILE A 281 1.34 -5.08 -12.18
CA ILE A 281 1.32 -4.38 -10.90
C ILE A 281 -0.09 -4.35 -10.36
N PHE A 282 -0.21 -4.58 -9.09
CA PHE A 282 -1.46 -4.63 -8.36
C PHE A 282 -1.38 -3.85 -7.06
N PHE A 283 -2.50 -3.24 -6.70
CA PHE A 283 -2.67 -2.55 -5.44
C PHE A 283 -4.13 -2.68 -4.98
N ARG A 284 -4.34 -3.00 -3.70
CA ARG A 284 -5.65 -3.06 -3.05
C ARG A 284 -5.59 -2.49 -1.64
N ASP A 285 -6.48 -1.53 -1.35
CA ASP A 285 -6.85 -1.18 0.03
C ASP A 285 -8.13 -1.93 0.39
N SER A 286 -8.12 -2.63 1.52
CA SER A 286 -9.27 -3.36 2.05
C SER A 286 -9.55 -2.93 3.49
N PHE A 287 -10.80 -3.11 3.91
CA PHE A 287 -11.29 -2.85 5.26
C PHE A 287 -11.95 -4.11 5.80
N VAL A 288 -11.72 -4.43 7.09
CA VAL A 288 -12.38 -5.55 7.75
C VAL A 288 -13.68 -5.08 8.37
N GLU A 289 -14.79 -5.56 7.83
CA GLU A 289 -16.13 -5.24 8.26
C GLU A 289 -16.40 -5.80 9.68
N PRO A 290 -17.45 -5.31 10.38
CA PRO A 290 -17.81 -5.80 11.72
C PRO A 290 -18.15 -7.30 11.77
N ASP A 291 -18.55 -7.90 10.65
CA ASP A 291 -18.83 -9.34 10.52
C ASP A 291 -17.60 -10.19 10.16
N GLY A 292 -16.42 -9.57 10.06
CA GLY A 292 -15.15 -10.22 9.76
C GLY A 292 -14.86 -10.39 8.25
N ARG A 293 -15.81 -10.08 7.37
CA ARG A 293 -15.55 -10.07 5.92
C ARG A 293 -14.72 -8.85 5.55
N GLN A 294 -14.01 -8.92 4.43
CA GLN A 294 -13.27 -7.77 3.92
C GLN A 294 -14.00 -7.14 2.73
N SER A 295 -14.00 -5.82 2.69
CA SER A 295 -14.44 -5.05 1.53
C SER A 295 -13.27 -4.32 0.89
N VAL A 296 -13.31 -4.14 -0.43
CA VAL A 296 -12.33 -3.34 -1.16
C VAL A 296 -12.68 -1.86 -1.04
N VAL A 297 -11.71 -1.03 -0.75
CA VAL A 297 -11.86 0.44 -0.71
C VAL A 297 -11.31 1.06 -2.00
N HIS A 298 -10.11 0.64 -2.38
CA HIS A 298 -9.46 1.02 -3.63
C HIS A 298 -8.76 -0.19 -4.22
N GLU A 299 -8.81 -0.31 -5.55
CA GLU A 299 -8.05 -1.33 -6.27
C GLU A 299 -7.75 -0.87 -7.68
N TYR A 300 -6.49 -1.04 -8.07
CA TYR A 300 -5.99 -0.81 -9.42
C TYR A 300 -5.06 -1.95 -9.85
N GLY A 301 -5.08 -2.23 -11.15
CA GLY A 301 -4.06 -2.98 -11.84
C GLY A 301 -3.31 -2.09 -12.84
N ILE A 302 -2.05 -2.38 -13.10
CA ILE A 302 -1.26 -1.82 -14.20
C ILE A 302 -0.61 -2.99 -14.93
N THR A 303 -0.76 -3.03 -16.24
CA THR A 303 0.03 -3.88 -17.13
C THR A 303 0.85 -3.02 -18.08
N GLY A 304 1.99 -3.53 -18.52
CA GLY A 304 2.86 -2.77 -19.40
C GLY A 304 4.05 -3.58 -19.90
N THR A 305 4.94 -2.92 -20.62
CA THR A 305 6.18 -3.49 -21.13
C THR A 305 7.35 -2.52 -20.93
N LEU A 306 8.54 -3.10 -20.75
CA LEU A 306 9.82 -2.40 -20.74
C LEU A 306 10.66 -2.92 -21.89
N ASP A 307 11.51 -2.07 -22.43
CA ASP A 307 12.60 -2.53 -23.29
C ASP A 307 13.75 -3.14 -22.47
N SER A 308 14.79 -3.60 -23.16
CA SER A 308 15.98 -4.19 -22.55
C SER A 308 16.80 -3.22 -21.65
N GLN A 309 16.51 -1.93 -21.73
CA GLN A 309 17.17 -0.89 -20.91
C GLN A 309 16.29 -0.45 -19.73
N GLY A 310 15.10 -1.05 -19.55
CA GLY A 310 14.16 -0.70 -18.50
C GLY A 310 13.37 0.58 -18.77
N VAL A 311 13.26 0.98 -20.04
CA VAL A 311 12.39 2.09 -20.46
C VAL A 311 10.98 1.57 -20.68
N ILE A 312 9.98 2.28 -20.16
CA ILE A 312 8.56 1.92 -20.32
C ILE A 312 8.15 2.15 -21.77
N THR A 313 7.78 1.08 -22.48
CA THR A 313 7.35 1.13 -23.88
C THR A 313 5.83 1.12 -24.03
N ALA A 314 5.12 0.50 -23.09
CA ALA A 314 3.67 0.55 -23.00
C ALA A 314 3.21 0.44 -21.56
N ILE A 315 2.06 1.06 -21.25
CA ILE A 315 1.44 0.97 -19.93
C ILE A 315 -0.06 1.22 -20.00
N VAL A 316 -0.83 0.40 -19.29
CA VAL A 316 -2.28 0.52 -19.16
C VAL A 316 -2.64 0.38 -17.68
N ALA A 317 -3.36 1.38 -17.15
CA ALA A 317 -3.93 1.30 -15.81
C ALA A 317 -5.40 0.87 -15.90
N THR A 318 -5.77 -0.12 -15.11
CA THR A 318 -7.13 -0.65 -14.99
C THR A 318 -7.68 -0.31 -13.61
N PRO A 319 -8.65 0.60 -13.49
CA PRO A 319 -9.36 0.81 -12.23
C PRO A 319 -10.27 -0.40 -11.97
N HIS A 320 -10.06 -1.07 -10.85
CA HIS A 320 -10.86 -2.23 -10.43
C HIS A 320 -11.99 -1.81 -9.49
N VAL A 321 -11.63 -1.21 -8.35
CA VAL A 321 -12.57 -0.65 -7.38
C VAL A 321 -12.06 0.72 -6.96
N ILE A 322 -12.94 1.70 -7.04
CA ILE A 322 -12.61 3.10 -6.78
C ILE A 322 -13.81 3.81 -6.13
N PRO A 323 -13.57 4.85 -5.30
CA PRO A 323 -14.61 5.39 -4.43
C PRO A 323 -15.68 6.20 -5.17
N GLY A 324 -15.39 6.79 -6.33
CA GLY A 324 -16.34 7.69 -6.99
C GLY A 324 -16.43 7.49 -8.50
N PRO A 325 -17.56 7.90 -9.11
CA PRO A 325 -17.83 7.71 -10.54
C PRO A 325 -16.89 8.51 -11.46
N GLU A 326 -16.22 9.55 -10.95
CA GLU A 326 -15.27 10.35 -11.71
C GLU A 326 -13.88 9.72 -11.78
N CYS A 327 -13.53 8.88 -10.80
CA CYS A 327 -12.18 8.31 -10.64
C CYS A 327 -11.66 7.54 -11.86
N PRO A 328 -12.48 6.79 -12.65
CA PRO A 328 -12.00 6.07 -13.83
C PRO A 328 -11.33 6.98 -14.86
N GLY A 329 -11.74 8.25 -14.95
CA GLY A 329 -11.18 9.23 -15.87
C GLY A 329 -9.68 9.50 -15.68
N ALA A 330 -9.11 9.13 -14.52
CA ALA A 330 -7.68 9.28 -14.26
C ALA A 330 -6.81 8.18 -14.91
N ALA A 331 -7.37 7.05 -15.31
CA ALA A 331 -6.59 5.88 -15.74
C ALA A 331 -5.63 6.19 -16.90
N ALA A 332 -6.09 7.00 -17.88
CA ALA A 332 -5.29 7.41 -19.02
C ALA A 332 -4.01 8.19 -18.63
N SER A 333 -3.95 8.79 -17.42
CA SER A 333 -2.76 9.52 -16.99
C SER A 333 -1.52 8.62 -16.84
N ALA A 334 -1.71 7.30 -16.67
CA ALA A 334 -0.60 6.36 -16.63
C ALA A 334 0.27 6.39 -17.88
N GLN A 335 -0.31 6.67 -19.06
CA GLN A 335 0.43 6.73 -20.32
C GLN A 335 1.50 7.83 -20.36
N ARG A 336 1.42 8.81 -19.47
CA ARG A 336 2.40 9.92 -19.38
C ARG A 336 3.79 9.47 -18.93
N VAL A 337 3.96 8.24 -18.43
CA VAL A 337 5.28 7.69 -18.08
C VAL A 337 5.90 6.86 -19.20
N ILE A 338 5.24 6.69 -20.35
CA ILE A 338 5.83 6.02 -21.53
C ILE A 338 7.05 6.80 -22.01
N GLY A 339 8.14 6.09 -22.29
CA GLY A 339 9.43 6.64 -22.69
C GLY A 339 10.34 7.00 -21.51
N LEU A 340 9.91 6.83 -20.27
CA LEU A 340 10.75 7.04 -19.09
C LEU A 340 11.46 5.73 -18.67
N PRO A 341 12.74 5.78 -18.31
CA PRO A 341 13.39 4.69 -17.60
C PRO A 341 12.79 4.54 -16.20
N LEU A 342 12.73 3.30 -15.67
CA LEU A 342 12.19 3.02 -14.35
C LEU A 342 12.76 3.93 -13.25
N ALA A 343 14.06 4.21 -13.28
CA ALA A 343 14.72 5.05 -12.29
C ALA A 343 14.19 6.50 -12.21
N GLU A 344 13.61 7.02 -13.29
CA GLU A 344 13.12 8.39 -13.37
C GLU A 344 11.62 8.50 -13.04
N VAL A 345 10.88 7.39 -13.06
CA VAL A 345 9.41 7.41 -12.90
C VAL A 345 8.99 8.04 -11.58
N ARG A 346 9.66 7.69 -10.47
CA ARG A 346 9.32 8.22 -9.14
C ARG A 346 9.42 9.76 -9.08
N SER A 347 10.53 10.31 -9.56
CA SER A 347 10.77 11.75 -9.57
C SER A 347 9.81 12.47 -10.52
N HIS A 348 9.61 11.93 -11.72
CA HIS A 348 8.69 12.48 -12.70
C HIS A 348 7.24 12.52 -12.19
N VAL A 349 6.73 11.41 -11.66
CA VAL A 349 5.36 11.37 -11.11
C VAL A 349 5.21 12.34 -9.94
N THR A 350 6.24 12.47 -9.10
CA THR A 350 6.20 13.39 -7.95
C THR A 350 6.13 14.85 -8.41
N ALA A 351 6.82 15.21 -9.49
CA ALA A 351 6.86 16.58 -10.02
C ALA A 351 5.61 16.93 -10.87
N GLU A 352 5.17 15.99 -11.71
CA GLU A 352 4.26 16.32 -12.83
C GLU A 352 2.82 15.83 -12.63
N PHE A 353 2.56 14.89 -11.67
CA PHE A 353 1.23 14.29 -11.51
C PHE A 353 0.49 14.94 -10.35
N SER A 354 -0.36 15.91 -10.66
CA SER A 354 -1.19 16.60 -9.68
C SER A 354 -2.52 17.04 -10.29
N GLY A 355 -3.48 17.41 -9.44
CA GLY A 355 -4.76 17.97 -9.82
C GLY A 355 -5.71 16.97 -10.49
N ILE A 356 -6.76 17.52 -11.10
CA ILE A 356 -7.92 16.78 -11.61
C ILE A 356 -7.64 15.88 -12.82
N SER A 357 -6.45 15.93 -13.39
CA SER A 357 -6.04 15.06 -14.51
C SER A 357 -5.45 13.72 -14.04
N THR A 358 -5.33 13.51 -12.73
CA THR A 358 -4.68 12.35 -12.14
C THR A 358 -5.45 11.79 -10.94
N CYS A 359 -5.02 10.64 -10.44
CA CYS A 359 -5.53 10.00 -9.22
C CYS A 359 -4.39 9.80 -8.22
N THR A 360 -4.57 10.20 -6.97
CA THR A 360 -3.54 10.04 -5.92
C THR A 360 -3.12 8.58 -5.74
N HIS A 361 -4.05 7.61 -5.83
CA HIS A 361 -3.76 6.18 -5.71
C HIS A 361 -3.02 5.63 -6.94
N LEU A 362 -3.41 6.07 -8.15
CA LEU A 362 -2.69 5.71 -9.36
C LEU A 362 -1.27 6.31 -9.36
N ASN A 363 -1.14 7.56 -8.88
CA ASN A 363 0.17 8.19 -8.74
C ASN A 363 1.06 7.42 -7.75
N ASP A 364 0.50 6.87 -6.65
CA ASP A 364 1.23 6.00 -5.72
C ASP A 364 1.72 4.72 -6.39
N MET A 365 0.89 4.09 -7.24
CA MET A 365 1.30 2.92 -8.02
C MET A 365 2.40 3.25 -9.03
N LEU A 366 2.25 4.34 -9.76
CA LEU A 366 3.26 4.75 -10.75
C LEU A 366 4.60 5.08 -10.07
N ARG A 367 4.58 5.77 -8.91
CA ARG A 367 5.83 6.01 -8.15
C ARG A 367 6.52 4.72 -7.73
N SER A 368 5.75 3.69 -7.37
CA SER A 368 6.32 2.41 -6.97
C SER A 368 7.08 1.69 -8.08
N LEU A 369 6.79 1.97 -9.36
CA LEU A 369 7.59 1.46 -10.47
C LEU A 369 9.07 1.87 -10.35
N GLY A 370 9.33 3.11 -9.93
CA GLY A 370 10.69 3.61 -9.74
C GLY A 370 11.49 2.83 -8.71
N THR A 371 10.82 2.18 -7.73
CA THR A 371 11.50 1.34 -6.74
C THR A 371 11.95 0.00 -7.29
N MET A 372 11.54 -0.36 -8.51
CA MET A 372 11.95 -1.61 -9.16
C MET A 372 13.22 -1.45 -10.01
N SER A 373 13.76 -0.25 -10.16
CA SER A 373 14.88 0.04 -11.07
C SER A 373 16.14 -0.78 -10.78
N THR A 374 16.51 -0.93 -9.50
CA THR A 374 17.66 -1.74 -9.10
C THR A 374 17.37 -3.25 -9.18
N LEU A 375 16.15 -3.66 -8.79
CA LEU A 375 15.74 -5.06 -8.89
C LEU A 375 15.71 -5.54 -10.35
N PHE A 376 15.28 -4.67 -11.26
CA PHE A 376 15.28 -4.96 -12.70
C PHE A 376 16.66 -5.46 -13.18
N THR A 377 17.76 -4.92 -12.65
CA THR A 377 19.12 -5.33 -13.02
C THR A 377 19.51 -6.74 -12.53
N GLN A 378 18.70 -7.37 -11.68
CA GLN A 378 18.90 -8.75 -11.22
C GLN A 378 18.28 -9.79 -12.16
N LEU A 379 17.48 -9.33 -13.12
CA LEU A 379 16.89 -10.21 -14.15
C LEU A 379 17.95 -10.57 -15.20
N PRO A 380 17.90 -11.83 -15.72
CA PRO A 380 18.84 -12.28 -16.74
C PRO A 380 18.60 -11.60 -18.08
#